data_d86d32331614caee0ea69fb3c28e6598
#
_entry.id   d86d32331614caee0ea69fb3c28e6598
#
_cell.length_a   1.000
_cell.length_b   1.000
_cell.length_c   1.000
_cell.angle_alpha   90.00
_cell.angle_beta   90.00
_cell.angle_gamma   90.00
#
_symmetry.space_group_name_H-M   'P 1'
#
loop_
_entity.id
_entity.type
_entity.pdbx_description
1 polymer ?
#
loop_
_entity_poly.entity_id
_entity_poly.type
_entity_poly.pdbx_seq_one_letter_code
_entity_poly.pdbx_strand_id
1 'polypeptide(L)'
;METRFFFKDTFEYNYHCNNQLIDLFENQKQLLPEKSILLLNHLMNAQEIWNNRILETKSAVGVWEIRPLDHLKKINEINHNLSLHILETIPLDRTIEYTNSKGIAFSNSVQDILFHVMNHSTYHRAQIASDLKANGIEPLNSDYIFYKRK
;
A
#
# COMPACT_ATOMS: atom_id res chain seq x y z
N MET A 1 -8.48 5.05 -21.16
CA MET A 1 -8.72 3.59 -20.98
C MET A 1 -7.43 2.84 -20.65
N GLU A 2 -6.39 2.98 -21.44
CA GLU A 2 -5.10 2.32 -21.21
C GLU A 2 -4.49 2.65 -19.84
N THR A 3 -4.52 3.91 -19.42
CA THR A 3 -3.97 4.35 -18.11
C THR A 3 -4.71 3.69 -16.94
N ARG A 4 -6.05 3.57 -17.01
CA ARG A 4 -6.82 2.91 -15.95
C ARG A 4 -6.50 1.41 -15.88
N PHE A 5 -6.33 0.78 -17.04
CA PHE A 5 -5.94 -0.62 -17.11
C PHE A 5 -4.55 -0.85 -16.50
N PHE A 6 -3.60 0.03 -16.81
CA PHE A 6 -2.27 -0.01 -16.23
C PHE A 6 -2.32 0.11 -14.70
N PHE A 7 -3.07 1.08 -14.17
CA PHE A 7 -3.22 1.20 -12.72
C PHE A 7 -3.90 -0.01 -12.09
N LYS A 8 -4.94 -0.55 -12.73
CA LYS A 8 -5.60 -1.76 -12.24
C LYS A 8 -4.60 -2.91 -12.10
N ASP A 9 -3.82 -3.17 -13.13
CA ASP A 9 -2.79 -4.22 -13.13
C ASP A 9 -1.75 -3.99 -12.01
N THR A 10 -1.30 -2.74 -11.83
CA THR A 10 -0.33 -2.42 -10.78
C THR A 10 -0.93 -2.54 -9.36
N PHE A 11 -2.20 -2.20 -9.16
CA PHE A 11 -2.87 -2.40 -7.87
C PHE A 11 -3.11 -3.88 -7.58
N GLU A 12 -3.41 -4.70 -8.58
CA GLU A 12 -3.49 -6.15 -8.43
C GLU A 12 -2.12 -6.74 -8.02
N TYR A 13 -1.03 -6.28 -8.64
CA TYR A 13 0.33 -6.63 -8.23
C TYR A 13 0.59 -6.23 -6.77
N ASN A 14 0.24 -5.02 -6.38
CA ASN A 14 0.41 -4.52 -5.01
C ASN A 14 -0.34 -5.39 -3.99
N TYR A 15 -1.60 -5.70 -4.29
CA TYR A 15 -2.44 -6.57 -3.47
C TYR A 15 -1.82 -7.95 -3.30
N HIS A 16 -1.36 -8.55 -4.39
CA HIS A 16 -0.70 -9.85 -4.40
C HIS A 16 0.57 -9.85 -3.54
N CYS A 17 1.46 -8.89 -3.73
CA CYS A 17 2.71 -8.79 -2.97
C CYS A 17 2.46 -8.55 -1.47
N ASN A 18 1.49 -7.72 -1.14
CA ASN A 18 1.12 -7.49 0.26
C ASN A 18 0.59 -8.75 0.92
N ASN A 19 -0.24 -9.54 0.23
CA ASN A 19 -0.73 -10.82 0.75
C ASN A 19 0.40 -11.82 0.99
N GLN A 20 1.34 -11.94 0.05
CA GLN A 20 2.51 -12.80 0.23
C GLN A 20 3.37 -12.36 1.42
N LEU A 21 3.52 -11.06 1.60
CA LEU A 21 4.29 -10.50 2.70
C LEU A 21 3.60 -10.74 4.05
N ILE A 22 2.27 -10.63 4.11
CA ILE A 22 1.49 -10.96 5.30
C ILE A 22 1.63 -12.45 5.63
N ASP A 23 1.56 -13.34 4.63
CA ASP A 23 1.78 -14.78 4.84
C ASP A 23 3.16 -15.07 5.41
N LEU A 24 4.19 -14.42 4.87
CA LEU A 24 5.55 -14.55 5.40
C LEU A 24 5.62 -14.09 6.85
N PHE A 25 4.99 -12.97 7.19
CA PHE A 25 4.95 -12.45 8.56
C PHE A 25 4.24 -13.40 9.51
N GLU A 26 3.13 -13.98 9.09
CA GLU A 26 2.39 -14.97 9.89
C GLU A 26 3.22 -16.22 10.15
N ASN A 27 4.00 -16.67 9.17
CA ASN A 27 4.88 -17.83 9.30
C ASN A 27 6.13 -17.58 10.17
N GLN A 28 6.52 -16.32 10.33
CA GLN A 28 7.75 -15.89 11.03
C GLN A 28 7.47 -15.03 12.28
N LYS A 29 6.27 -15.10 12.84
CA LYS A 29 5.81 -14.23 13.95
C LYS A 29 6.83 -14.02 15.05
N GLN A 30 7.54 -15.06 15.44
CA GLN A 30 8.47 -15.03 16.59
C GLN A 30 9.78 -14.31 16.27
N LEU A 31 10.09 -14.11 14.98
CA LEU A 31 11.39 -13.62 14.52
C LEU A 31 11.31 -12.25 13.84
N LEU A 32 10.10 -11.70 13.70
CA LEU A 32 9.90 -10.46 12.94
C LEU A 32 10.58 -9.25 13.59
N PRO A 33 11.41 -8.50 12.82
CA PRO A 33 11.95 -7.23 13.30
C PRO A 33 10.82 -6.20 13.46
N GLU A 34 10.90 -5.40 14.51
CA GLU A 34 9.91 -4.32 14.77
C GLU A 34 9.80 -3.34 13.59
N LYS A 35 10.92 -3.02 12.96
CA LYS A 35 10.95 -2.12 11.80
C LYS A 35 10.13 -2.66 10.64
N SER A 36 10.23 -3.96 10.35
CA SER A 36 9.43 -4.60 9.29
C SER A 36 7.93 -4.54 9.59
N ILE A 37 7.54 -4.80 10.85
CA ILE A 37 6.14 -4.70 11.27
C ILE A 37 5.63 -3.27 11.10
N LEU A 38 6.40 -2.30 11.54
CA LEU A 38 6.06 -0.89 11.41
C LEU A 38 5.88 -0.46 9.94
N LEU A 39 6.81 -0.88 9.08
CA LEU A 39 6.79 -0.54 7.65
C LEU A 39 5.60 -1.18 6.91
N LEU A 40 5.27 -2.44 7.22
CA LEU A 40 4.11 -3.09 6.60
C LEU A 40 2.80 -2.38 7.00
N ASN A 41 2.64 -2.05 8.27
CA ASN A 41 1.49 -1.28 8.71
C ASN A 41 1.45 0.10 8.05
N HIS A 42 2.60 0.77 7.94
CA HIS A 42 2.69 2.10 7.35
C HIS A 42 2.26 2.12 5.88
N LEU A 43 2.74 1.19 5.06
CA LEU A 43 2.33 1.16 3.65
C LEU A 43 0.84 0.87 3.46
N MET A 44 0.25 0.06 4.32
CA MET A 44 -1.20 -0.21 4.32
C MET A 44 -2.02 0.97 4.84
N ASN A 45 -1.56 1.61 5.90
CA ASN A 45 -2.20 2.80 6.45
C ASN A 45 -2.18 3.94 5.42
N ALA A 46 -1.07 4.11 4.71
CA ALA A 46 -0.94 5.12 3.67
C ALA A 46 -1.94 4.90 2.53
N GLN A 47 -2.10 3.67 2.04
CA GLN A 47 -3.09 3.37 1.01
C GLN A 47 -4.51 3.70 1.47
N GLU A 48 -4.87 3.33 2.71
CA GLU A 48 -6.17 3.66 3.29
C GLU A 48 -6.38 5.17 3.37
N ILE A 49 -5.41 5.91 3.89
CA ILE A 49 -5.48 7.37 4.03
C ILE A 49 -5.66 8.03 2.66
N TRP A 50 -4.86 7.63 1.67
CA TRP A 50 -4.96 8.21 0.33
C TRP A 50 -6.26 7.86 -0.39
N ASN A 51 -6.74 6.63 -0.26
CA ASN A 51 -8.05 6.25 -0.81
C ASN A 51 -9.16 7.12 -0.21
N ASN A 52 -9.14 7.33 1.11
CA ASN A 52 -10.15 8.15 1.79
C ASN A 52 -10.05 9.62 1.39
N ARG A 53 -8.84 10.15 1.15
CA ARG A 53 -8.68 11.52 0.62
C ARG A 53 -9.33 11.69 -0.75
N ILE A 54 -9.12 10.72 -1.65
CA ILE A 54 -9.72 10.75 -3.00
C ILE A 54 -11.25 10.66 -2.92
N LEU A 55 -11.78 9.82 -2.03
CA LEU A 55 -13.21 9.61 -1.85
C LEU A 55 -13.88 10.67 -0.96
N GLU A 56 -13.10 11.61 -0.42
CA GLU A 56 -13.59 12.65 0.50
C GLU A 56 -14.25 12.07 1.75
N THR A 57 -13.74 10.93 2.21
CA THR A 57 -14.14 10.27 3.45
C THR A 57 -13.04 10.40 4.50
N LYS A 58 -13.39 10.21 5.78
CA LYS A 58 -12.41 10.29 6.85
C LYS A 58 -11.80 8.93 7.12
N SER A 59 -10.47 8.89 7.20
CA SER A 59 -9.75 7.74 7.73
C SER A 59 -9.49 7.96 9.23
N ALA A 60 -9.75 6.93 10.03
CA ALA A 60 -9.46 6.95 11.46
C ALA A 60 -8.06 6.39 11.79
N VAL A 61 -7.36 5.82 10.82
CA VAL A 61 -6.06 5.18 11.06
C VAL A 61 -4.93 6.22 11.11
N GLY A 62 -4.03 6.07 12.07
CA GLY A 62 -2.80 6.86 12.14
C GLY A 62 -1.77 6.38 11.12
N VAL A 63 -0.94 7.31 10.64
CA VAL A 63 0.08 7.04 9.59
C VAL A 63 1.01 5.89 10.00
N TRP A 64 1.40 5.82 11.27
CA TRP A 64 2.33 4.83 11.83
C TRP A 64 1.67 3.88 12.84
N GLU A 65 0.34 3.80 12.82
CA GLU A 65 -0.39 2.90 13.70
C GLU A 65 -0.08 1.44 13.38
N ILE A 66 0.17 0.64 14.43
CA ILE A 66 0.38 -0.80 14.30
C ILE A 66 -0.95 -1.49 14.60
N ARG A 67 -1.47 -2.21 13.61
CA ARG A 67 -2.69 -3.00 13.72
C ARG A 67 -2.34 -4.49 13.88
N PRO A 68 -3.21 -5.28 14.51
CA PRO A 68 -2.95 -6.71 14.70
C PRO A 68 -2.66 -7.42 13.37
N LEU A 69 -1.68 -8.32 13.37
CA LEU A 69 -1.24 -9.03 12.16
C LEU A 69 -2.38 -9.80 11.49
N ASP A 70 -3.24 -10.42 12.28
CA ASP A 70 -4.42 -11.18 11.79
C ASP A 70 -5.50 -10.29 11.15
N HIS A 71 -5.44 -8.98 11.32
CA HIS A 71 -6.33 -8.03 10.65
C HIS A 71 -5.80 -7.58 9.28
N LEU A 72 -4.50 -7.75 9.00
CA LEU A 72 -3.86 -7.12 7.84
C LEU A 72 -4.36 -7.67 6.49
N LYS A 73 -4.71 -8.95 6.40
CA LYS A 73 -5.30 -9.49 5.16
C LYS A 73 -6.62 -8.83 4.81
N LYS A 74 -7.48 -8.62 5.79
CA LYS A 74 -8.76 -7.94 5.57
C LYS A 74 -8.58 -6.48 5.21
N ILE A 75 -7.65 -5.81 5.85
CA ILE A 75 -7.30 -4.42 5.55
C ILE A 75 -6.77 -4.31 4.12
N ASN A 76 -5.88 -5.21 3.71
CA ASN A 76 -5.35 -5.26 2.35
C ASN A 76 -6.45 -5.45 1.30
N GLU A 77 -7.40 -6.35 1.56
CA GLU A 77 -8.56 -6.57 0.70
C GLU A 77 -9.45 -5.31 0.58
N ILE A 78 -9.76 -4.67 1.70
CA ILE A 78 -10.56 -3.43 1.71
C ILE A 78 -9.86 -2.32 0.93
N ASN A 79 -8.57 -2.11 1.17
CA ASN A 79 -7.77 -1.12 0.47
C ASN A 79 -7.76 -1.37 -1.04
N HIS A 80 -7.57 -2.63 -1.43
CA HIS A 80 -7.57 -3.02 -2.85
C HIS A 80 -8.92 -2.71 -3.50
N ASN A 81 -10.01 -3.13 -2.89
CA ASN A 81 -11.35 -2.91 -3.41
C ASN A 81 -11.69 -1.42 -3.54
N LEU A 82 -11.28 -0.60 -2.56
CA LEU A 82 -11.46 0.85 -2.63
C LEU A 82 -10.62 1.47 -3.76
N SER A 83 -9.39 1.05 -3.93
CA SER A 83 -8.55 1.53 -5.03
C SER A 83 -9.13 1.17 -6.40
N LEU A 84 -9.66 -0.05 -6.56
CA LEU A 84 -10.36 -0.44 -7.80
C LEU A 84 -11.63 0.39 -8.02
N HIS A 85 -12.40 0.63 -6.97
CA HIS A 85 -13.59 1.48 -7.04
C HIS A 85 -13.25 2.90 -7.49
N ILE A 86 -12.17 3.48 -6.95
CA ILE A 86 -11.67 4.79 -7.38
C ILE A 86 -11.33 4.77 -8.88
N LEU A 87 -10.62 3.74 -9.33
CA LEU A 87 -10.26 3.59 -10.73
C LEU A 87 -11.48 3.49 -11.66
N GLU A 88 -12.57 2.93 -11.19
CA GLU A 88 -13.80 2.77 -11.97
C GLU A 88 -14.66 4.03 -11.99
N THR A 89 -14.68 4.81 -10.91
CA THR A 89 -15.69 5.85 -10.69
C THR A 89 -15.17 7.27 -10.68
N ILE A 90 -13.88 7.49 -10.38
CA ILE A 90 -13.32 8.84 -10.21
C ILE A 90 -12.48 9.22 -11.45
N PRO A 91 -12.65 10.42 -12.03
CA PRO A 91 -11.78 10.89 -13.10
C PRO A 91 -10.32 11.01 -12.64
N LEU A 92 -9.39 10.49 -13.43
CA LEU A 92 -7.96 10.48 -13.09
C LEU A 92 -7.34 11.88 -13.05
N ASP A 93 -7.88 12.80 -13.81
CA ASP A 93 -7.47 14.21 -13.87
C ASP A 93 -8.13 15.09 -12.80
N ARG A 94 -9.07 14.53 -12.01
CA ARG A 94 -9.69 15.27 -10.92
C ARG A 94 -8.62 15.69 -9.92
N THR A 95 -8.65 16.94 -9.51
CA THR A 95 -7.77 17.49 -8.48
C THR A 95 -8.36 17.24 -7.09
N ILE A 96 -7.53 16.72 -6.20
CA ILE A 96 -7.86 16.48 -4.79
C ILE A 96 -7.09 17.49 -3.95
N GLU A 97 -7.80 18.23 -3.13
CA GLU A 97 -7.21 19.13 -2.13
C GLU A 97 -7.13 18.41 -0.80
N TYR A 98 -5.99 18.49 -0.13
CA TYR A 98 -5.78 17.84 1.16
C TYR A 98 -4.77 18.62 2.00
N THR A 99 -4.78 18.32 3.30
CA THR A 99 -3.84 18.92 4.26
C THR A 99 -2.97 17.79 4.82
N ASN A 100 -1.66 18.01 4.88
CA ASN A 100 -0.76 17.03 5.47
C ASN A 100 -0.80 17.07 7.01
N SER A 101 -0.03 16.18 7.66
CA SER A 101 0.05 16.08 9.12
C SER A 101 0.56 17.35 9.81
N LYS A 102 1.17 18.28 9.06
CA LYS A 102 1.67 19.56 9.56
C LYS A 102 0.70 20.72 9.33
N GLY A 103 -0.51 20.45 8.80
CA GLY A 103 -1.50 21.45 8.50
C GLY A 103 -1.25 22.23 7.21
N ILE A 104 -0.32 21.79 6.35
CA ILE A 104 -0.01 22.44 5.08
C ILE A 104 -0.95 21.88 3.99
N ALA A 105 -1.59 22.78 3.24
CA ALA A 105 -2.51 22.42 2.17
C ALA A 105 -1.76 22.13 0.87
N PHE A 106 -2.20 21.09 0.17
CA PHE A 106 -1.68 20.67 -1.13
C PHE A 106 -2.84 20.29 -2.06
N SER A 107 -2.55 20.24 -3.35
CA SER A 107 -3.48 19.68 -4.33
C SER A 107 -2.72 18.85 -5.37
N ASN A 108 -3.27 17.68 -5.70
CA ASN A 108 -2.70 16.77 -6.68
C ASN A 108 -3.81 16.07 -7.46
N SER A 109 -3.52 15.63 -8.67
CA SER A 109 -4.47 14.83 -9.43
C SER A 109 -4.65 13.45 -8.82
N VAL A 110 -5.79 12.83 -9.06
CA VAL A 110 -6.04 11.43 -8.66
C VAL A 110 -4.96 10.52 -9.25
N GLN A 111 -4.56 10.75 -10.50
CA GLN A 111 -3.49 9.98 -11.15
C GLN A 111 -2.18 10.06 -10.38
N ASP A 112 -1.75 11.26 -9.96
CA ASP A 112 -0.52 11.44 -9.19
C ASP A 112 -0.59 10.73 -7.85
N ILE A 113 -1.74 10.82 -7.17
CA ILE A 113 -1.95 10.16 -5.88
C ILE A 113 -1.89 8.64 -6.02
N LEU A 114 -2.56 8.08 -7.03
CA LEU A 114 -2.53 6.63 -7.26
C LEU A 114 -1.12 6.13 -7.59
N PHE A 115 -0.39 6.85 -8.41
CA PHE A 115 1.00 6.52 -8.67
C PHE A 115 1.87 6.64 -7.41
N HIS A 116 1.65 7.66 -6.60
CA HIS A 116 2.34 7.80 -5.32
C HIS A 116 2.09 6.59 -4.42
N VAL A 117 0.85 6.12 -4.29
CA VAL A 117 0.52 4.95 -3.46
C VAL A 117 1.30 3.73 -3.92
N MET A 118 1.37 3.48 -5.23
CA MET A 118 2.11 2.36 -5.80
C MET A 118 3.62 2.48 -5.54
N ASN A 119 4.18 3.64 -5.83
CA ASN A 119 5.60 3.90 -5.66
C ASN A 119 6.02 3.86 -4.19
N HIS A 120 5.21 4.41 -3.31
CA HIS A 120 5.39 4.38 -1.85
C HIS A 120 5.39 2.95 -1.30
N SER A 121 4.44 2.12 -1.75
CA SER A 121 4.37 0.73 -1.33
C SER A 121 5.60 -0.07 -1.78
N THR A 122 6.05 0.11 -3.01
CA THR A 122 7.27 -0.53 -3.53
C THR A 122 8.51 -0.11 -2.74
N TYR A 123 8.62 1.18 -2.44
CA TYR A 123 9.73 1.72 -1.64
C TYR A 123 9.80 1.06 -0.25
N HIS A 124 8.68 0.96 0.45
CA HIS A 124 8.65 0.37 1.78
C HIS A 124 8.79 -1.15 1.75
N ARG A 125 8.27 -1.84 0.74
CA ARG A 125 8.52 -3.29 0.59
C ARG A 125 9.99 -3.59 0.38
N ALA A 126 10.72 -2.75 -0.34
CA ALA A 126 12.17 -2.90 -0.49
C ALA A 126 12.92 -2.72 0.84
N GLN A 127 12.49 -1.78 1.65
CA GLN A 127 13.05 -1.59 3.01
C GLN A 127 12.77 -2.80 3.90
N ILE A 128 11.56 -3.36 3.84
CA ILE A 128 11.20 -4.58 4.57
C ILE A 128 12.10 -5.73 4.13
N ALA A 129 12.30 -5.93 2.82
CA ALA A 129 13.17 -6.98 2.30
C ALA A 129 14.60 -6.87 2.86
N SER A 130 15.16 -5.67 2.88
CA SER A 130 16.49 -5.42 3.45
C SER A 130 16.53 -5.72 4.95
N ASP A 131 15.51 -5.29 5.69
CA ASP A 131 15.44 -5.51 7.14
C ASP A 131 15.27 -6.98 7.51
N LEU A 132 14.42 -7.70 6.79
CA LEU A 132 14.25 -9.15 6.96
C LEU A 132 15.57 -9.88 6.70
N LYS A 133 16.25 -9.58 5.61
CA LYS A 133 17.54 -10.20 5.26
C LYS A 133 18.59 -9.93 6.33
N ALA A 134 18.67 -8.71 6.84
CA ALA A 134 19.60 -8.35 7.93
C ALA A 134 19.32 -9.11 9.23
N ASN A 135 18.10 -9.62 9.41
CA ASN A 135 17.68 -10.39 10.58
C ASN A 135 17.57 -11.90 10.31
N GLY A 136 18.17 -12.40 9.22
CA GLY A 136 18.25 -13.83 8.93
C GLY A 136 16.98 -14.44 8.37
N ILE A 137 16.03 -13.64 7.92
CA ILE A 137 14.78 -14.10 7.31
C ILE A 137 14.89 -13.91 5.79
N GLU A 138 14.62 -14.99 5.04
CA GLU A 138 14.63 -14.91 3.56
C GLU A 138 13.53 -13.95 3.10
N PRO A 139 13.89 -12.85 2.41
CA PRO A 139 12.91 -11.88 1.96
C PRO A 139 12.10 -12.38 0.76
N LEU A 140 10.91 -11.82 0.60
CA LEU A 140 10.09 -12.02 -0.58
C LEU A 140 10.74 -11.32 -1.79
N ASN A 141 10.78 -12.00 -2.94
CA ASN A 141 11.14 -11.36 -4.19
C ASN A 141 9.88 -10.75 -4.82
N SER A 142 9.75 -9.45 -4.68
CA SER A 142 8.56 -8.70 -5.10
C SER A 142 8.78 -7.84 -6.34
N ASP A 143 9.82 -8.08 -7.11
CA ASP A 143 10.02 -7.39 -8.40
C ASP A 143 8.81 -7.60 -9.31
N TYR A 144 8.31 -6.53 -9.89
CA TYR A 144 7.12 -6.54 -10.74
C TYR A 144 7.20 -7.55 -11.89
N ILE A 145 8.38 -7.69 -12.50
CA ILE A 145 8.55 -8.60 -13.63
C ILE A 145 8.30 -10.07 -13.24
N PHE A 146 8.64 -10.45 -12.00
CA PHE A 146 8.37 -11.82 -11.53
C PHE A 146 6.89 -12.09 -11.38
N TYR A 147 6.12 -11.10 -10.96
CA TYR A 147 4.67 -11.18 -10.93
C TYR A 147 4.08 -11.37 -12.34
N LYS A 148 4.66 -10.75 -13.35
CA LYS A 148 4.20 -10.83 -14.75
C LYS A 148 4.63 -12.11 -15.46
N ARG A 149 5.65 -12.80 -14.98
CA ARG A 149 6.08 -14.08 -15.54
C ARG A 149 5.16 -15.20 -15.04
N LYS A 150 4.50 -15.86 -15.96
CA LYS A 150 3.62 -17.00 -15.70
C LYS A 150 4.12 -18.23 -16.42
#